data_68faa90446e94189ee282203c269dc57
#
_entry.id   68faa90446e94189ee282203c269dc57
#
_cell.length_a   1.000
_cell.length_b   1.000
_cell.length_c   1.000
_cell.angle_alpha   90.00
_cell.angle_beta   90.00
_cell.angle_gamma   90.00
#
_symmetry.space_group_name_H-M   'P 1'
#
loop_
_entity.id
_entity.type
_entity.pdbx_description
1 polymer ?
#
loop_
_entity_poly.entity_id
_entity_poly.type
_entity_poly.pdbx_seq_one_letter_code
_entity_poly.pdbx_strand_id
1 'polypeptide(L)'
;TPKMILASACLPYLYQAPEIDGEYYWDGGYMGNPPIFPVIYNTDCQDVLIVQINPINIHEVPRSANAIFDRINTLSFNSSLMREMRAIHFVTSLIEKGELDPAKYKHTFIHTIDAEEQMSKLTASSKMNLDMEFLKYLFETGREKAGEFLANHYDDIGRKSSTDLAAKFF
;
A
#
# COMPACT_ATOMS: atom_id res chain seq x y z
N THR A 1 22.68 -3.90 -5.98
CA THR A 1 23.02 -4.04 -7.42
C THR A 1 21.77 -3.89 -8.28
N PRO A 2 21.87 -3.52 -9.59
CA PRO A 2 20.72 -3.47 -10.49
C PRO A 2 19.91 -4.78 -10.54
N LYS A 3 20.58 -5.93 -10.39
CA LYS A 3 19.94 -7.25 -10.37
C LYS A 3 19.01 -7.43 -9.16
N MET A 4 19.36 -6.87 -8.00
CA MET A 4 18.51 -6.88 -6.81
C MET A 4 17.25 -6.03 -7.00
N ILE A 5 17.38 -4.87 -7.65
CA ILE A 5 16.23 -4.02 -7.97
C ILE A 5 15.28 -4.72 -8.94
N LEU A 6 15.81 -5.35 -9.98
CA LEU A 6 15.02 -6.15 -10.92
C LEU A 6 14.35 -7.35 -10.25
N ALA A 7 15.04 -8.01 -9.32
CA ALA A 7 14.48 -9.11 -8.55
C ALA A 7 13.29 -8.68 -7.68
N SER A 8 13.37 -7.50 -7.06
CA SER A 8 12.27 -6.97 -6.23
C SER A 8 11.02 -6.59 -7.02
N ALA A 9 11.12 -6.46 -8.35
CA ALA A 9 10.00 -6.20 -9.27
C ALA A 9 9.69 -7.42 -10.17
N CYS A 10 10.28 -8.57 -9.87
CA CYS A 10 10.11 -9.79 -10.66
C CYS A 10 8.81 -10.49 -10.28
N LEU A 11 7.74 -10.21 -11.05
CA LEU A 11 6.42 -10.77 -10.79
C LEU A 11 6.39 -12.28 -11.10
N PRO A 12 5.93 -13.13 -10.16
CA PRO A 12 5.56 -14.52 -10.45
C PRO A 12 4.57 -14.58 -11.62
N TYR A 13 4.57 -15.67 -12.35
CA TYR A 13 3.77 -15.92 -13.57
C TYR A 13 4.22 -15.16 -14.83
N LEU A 14 4.90 -14.01 -14.70
CA LEU A 14 5.40 -13.25 -15.84
C LEU A 14 6.88 -13.51 -16.09
N TYR A 15 7.67 -13.69 -15.03
CA TYR A 15 9.11 -13.82 -15.10
C TYR A 15 9.63 -14.99 -14.28
N GLN A 16 10.74 -15.57 -14.74
CA GLN A 16 11.49 -16.54 -13.96
C GLN A 16 12.22 -15.83 -12.82
N ALA A 17 12.25 -16.45 -11.65
CA ALA A 17 12.97 -15.93 -10.49
C ALA A 17 14.47 -15.76 -10.79
N PRO A 18 15.05 -14.56 -10.68
CA PRO A 18 16.49 -14.38 -10.85
C PRO A 18 17.25 -14.98 -9.66
N GLU A 19 18.34 -15.65 -9.95
CA GLU A 19 19.27 -16.14 -8.93
C GLU A 19 20.25 -15.05 -8.52
N ILE A 20 20.41 -14.83 -7.21
CA ILE A 20 21.40 -13.91 -6.63
C ILE A 20 22.06 -14.64 -5.46
N ASP A 21 23.38 -14.80 -5.55
CA ASP A 21 24.18 -15.46 -4.51
C ASP A 21 23.70 -16.87 -4.12
N GLY A 22 23.18 -17.62 -5.09
CA GLY A 22 22.67 -18.98 -4.91
C GLY A 22 21.21 -19.08 -4.46
N GLU A 23 20.53 -17.95 -4.25
CA GLU A 23 19.12 -17.89 -3.87
C GLU A 23 18.25 -17.29 -4.98
N TYR A 24 16.98 -17.69 -5.03
CA TYR A 24 16.02 -17.25 -6.04
C TYR A 24 15.01 -16.27 -5.46
N TYR A 25 14.73 -15.19 -6.19
CA TYR A 25 13.90 -14.08 -5.70
C TYR A 25 12.74 -13.76 -6.63
N TRP A 26 11.61 -13.44 -6.05
CA TRP A 26 10.47 -12.80 -6.69
C TRP A 26 10.11 -11.50 -5.97
N ASP A 27 9.16 -10.76 -6.54
CA ASP A 27 8.65 -9.52 -5.99
C ASP A 27 8.15 -9.74 -4.55
N GLY A 28 8.73 -9.00 -3.62
CA GLY A 28 8.39 -9.03 -2.21
C GLY A 28 6.97 -8.54 -1.88
N GLY A 29 6.31 -7.88 -2.81
CA GLY A 29 4.92 -7.42 -2.67
C GLY A 29 3.92 -8.55 -2.41
N TYR A 30 4.24 -9.78 -2.81
CA TYR A 30 3.42 -10.96 -2.47
C TYR A 30 3.49 -11.35 -0.98
N MET A 31 4.54 -10.93 -0.27
CA MET A 31 4.68 -11.17 1.17
C MET A 31 4.23 -9.97 2.00
N GLY A 32 4.43 -8.75 1.50
CA GLY A 32 4.06 -7.51 2.16
C GLY A 32 3.99 -6.34 1.19
N ASN A 33 2.82 -5.70 1.09
CA ASN A 33 2.61 -4.56 0.19
C ASN A 33 1.67 -3.52 0.82
N PRO A 34 2.24 -2.51 1.48
CA PRO A 34 3.63 -2.39 1.92
C PRO A 34 3.92 -3.22 3.18
N PRO A 35 5.16 -3.64 3.44
CA PRO A 35 5.57 -4.18 4.74
C PRO A 35 5.79 -3.01 5.71
N ILE A 36 4.85 -2.73 6.59
CA ILE A 36 4.89 -1.58 7.51
C ILE A 36 5.62 -1.94 8.80
N PHE A 37 5.54 -3.19 9.25
CA PHE A 37 6.13 -3.64 10.51
C PHE A 37 7.63 -3.29 10.68
N PRO A 38 8.51 -3.32 9.64
CA PRO A 38 9.90 -2.93 9.84
C PRO A 38 10.07 -1.45 10.22
N VAL A 39 9.19 -0.57 9.69
CA VAL A 39 9.17 0.84 10.03
C VAL A 39 8.73 1.02 11.49
N ILE A 40 7.71 0.30 11.93
CA ILE A 40 7.22 0.36 13.31
C ILE A 40 8.29 -0.08 14.31
N TYR A 41 8.98 -1.20 14.03
CA TYR A 41 9.93 -1.79 14.97
C TYR A 41 11.33 -1.14 14.95
N ASN A 42 11.74 -0.57 13.81
CA ASN A 42 13.14 -0.14 13.64
C ASN A 42 13.33 1.37 13.50
N THR A 43 12.29 2.17 13.70
CA THR A 43 12.38 3.64 13.66
C THR A 43 11.67 4.24 14.87
N ASP A 44 12.03 5.47 15.24
CA ASP A 44 11.34 6.25 16.28
C ASP A 44 10.15 7.07 15.70
N CYS A 45 9.97 7.08 14.38
CA CYS A 45 8.91 7.81 13.73
C CYS A 45 7.54 7.18 14.04
N GLN A 46 6.59 8.00 14.44
CA GLN A 46 5.22 7.57 14.71
C GLN A 46 4.33 7.66 13.46
N ASP A 47 4.72 8.47 12.47
CA ASP A 47 3.93 8.66 11.27
C ASP A 47 4.31 7.66 10.18
N VAL A 48 3.28 7.09 9.55
CA VAL A 48 3.41 6.25 8.37
C VAL A 48 2.49 6.79 7.28
N LEU A 49 3.09 7.30 6.20
CA LEU A 49 2.37 7.75 5.01
C LEU A 49 2.35 6.65 3.95
N ILE A 50 1.18 6.17 3.62
CA ILE A 50 0.95 5.14 2.61
C ILE A 50 0.53 5.81 1.30
N VAL A 51 1.29 5.61 0.23
CA VAL A 51 0.87 5.95 -1.14
C VAL A 51 0.25 4.70 -1.75
N GLN A 52 -1.08 4.66 -1.76
CA GLN A 52 -1.85 3.48 -2.15
C GLN A 52 -2.23 3.54 -3.63
N ILE A 53 -1.69 2.61 -4.41
CA ILE A 53 -1.96 2.51 -5.86
C ILE A 53 -3.09 1.51 -6.14
N ASN A 54 -3.09 0.35 -5.46
CA ASN A 54 -4.09 -0.67 -5.71
C ASN A 54 -5.39 -0.34 -4.94
N PRO A 55 -6.55 -0.26 -5.62
CA PRO A 55 -7.82 -0.02 -4.95
C PRO A 55 -8.17 -1.18 -4.02
N ILE A 56 -8.78 -0.87 -2.87
CA ILE A 56 -9.29 -1.87 -1.93
C ILE A 56 -10.66 -2.36 -2.44
N ASN A 57 -11.52 -1.41 -2.78
CA ASN A 57 -12.86 -1.69 -3.21
C ASN A 57 -12.96 -1.72 -4.74
N ILE A 58 -13.86 -2.55 -5.24
CA ILE A 58 -14.27 -2.57 -6.65
C ILE A 58 -15.78 -2.45 -6.72
N HIS A 59 -16.27 -1.72 -7.71
CA HIS A 59 -17.72 -1.49 -7.89
C HIS A 59 -18.37 -2.56 -8.75
N GLU A 60 -17.59 -3.25 -9.59
CA GLU A 60 -18.11 -4.26 -10.51
C GLU A 60 -17.59 -5.66 -10.16
N VAL A 61 -18.47 -6.64 -10.24
CA VAL A 61 -18.10 -8.05 -10.01
C VAL A 61 -17.34 -8.57 -11.24
N PRO A 62 -16.09 -9.06 -11.10
CA PRO A 62 -15.34 -9.61 -12.22
C PRO A 62 -15.99 -10.89 -12.73
N ARG A 63 -16.24 -10.98 -14.05
CA ARG A 63 -16.94 -12.11 -14.68
C ARG A 63 -16.10 -12.88 -15.70
N SER A 64 -15.05 -12.27 -16.25
CA SER A 64 -14.12 -12.96 -17.14
C SER A 64 -12.96 -13.59 -16.37
N ALA A 65 -12.34 -14.63 -16.91
CA ALA A 65 -11.19 -15.28 -16.29
C ALA A 65 -10.05 -14.27 -16.01
N ASN A 66 -9.76 -13.36 -16.94
CA ASN A 66 -8.74 -12.34 -16.76
C ASN A 66 -9.11 -11.35 -15.63
N ALA A 67 -10.36 -10.87 -15.60
CA ALA A 67 -10.80 -9.95 -14.55
C ALA A 67 -10.80 -10.62 -13.16
N ILE A 68 -11.14 -11.91 -13.09
CA ILE A 68 -11.06 -12.70 -11.85
C ILE A 68 -9.61 -12.86 -11.41
N PHE A 69 -8.71 -13.17 -12.34
CA PHE A 69 -7.27 -13.28 -12.05
C PHE A 69 -6.68 -11.97 -11.56
N ASP A 70 -7.03 -10.85 -12.21
CA ASP A 70 -6.64 -9.51 -11.78
C ASP A 70 -7.12 -9.19 -10.37
N ARG A 71 -8.36 -9.58 -10.06
CA ARG A 71 -8.90 -9.39 -8.70
C ARG A 71 -8.19 -10.25 -7.66
N ILE A 72 -7.86 -11.49 -7.97
CA ILE A 72 -7.08 -12.36 -7.08
C ILE A 72 -5.71 -11.74 -6.79
N ASN A 73 -5.02 -11.22 -7.81
CA ASN A 73 -3.75 -10.52 -7.62
C ASN A 73 -3.91 -9.29 -6.71
N THR A 74 -4.92 -8.46 -6.96
CA THR A 74 -5.19 -7.27 -6.14
C THR A 74 -5.50 -7.65 -4.68
N LEU A 75 -6.30 -8.69 -4.45
CA LEU A 75 -6.60 -9.20 -3.11
C LEU A 75 -5.33 -9.72 -2.41
N SER A 76 -4.47 -10.44 -3.13
CA SER A 76 -3.19 -10.94 -2.59
C SER A 76 -2.30 -9.78 -2.13
N PHE A 77 -2.14 -8.76 -2.96
CA PHE A 77 -1.36 -7.56 -2.61
C PHE A 77 -1.95 -6.78 -1.43
N ASN A 78 -3.28 -6.60 -1.38
CA ASN A 78 -3.93 -5.84 -0.32
C ASN A 78 -4.06 -6.64 0.99
N SER A 79 -3.97 -7.97 0.96
CA SER A 79 -4.20 -8.81 2.14
C SER A 79 -3.21 -8.55 3.28
N SER A 80 -1.94 -8.25 2.97
CA SER A 80 -0.93 -7.88 3.96
C SER A 80 -1.23 -6.52 4.58
N LEU A 81 -1.56 -5.52 3.77
CA LEU A 81 -1.96 -4.19 4.22
C LEU A 81 -3.14 -4.27 5.18
N MET A 82 -4.19 -5.01 4.82
CA MET A 82 -5.38 -5.18 5.67
C MET A 82 -5.04 -5.78 7.04
N ARG A 83 -4.13 -6.77 7.08
CA ARG A 83 -3.69 -7.37 8.34
C ARG A 83 -2.87 -6.41 9.19
N GLU A 84 -1.96 -5.66 8.57
CA GLU A 84 -1.14 -4.66 9.27
C GLU A 84 -2.00 -3.52 9.81
N MET A 85 -2.93 -2.98 9.02
CA MET A 85 -3.86 -1.94 9.48
C MET A 85 -4.71 -2.40 10.67
N ARG A 86 -5.15 -3.65 10.64
CA ARG A 86 -5.92 -4.22 11.76
C ARG A 86 -5.09 -4.34 13.03
N ALA A 87 -3.84 -4.77 12.92
CA ALA A 87 -2.92 -4.86 14.06
C ALA A 87 -2.58 -3.47 14.62
N ILE A 88 -2.29 -2.49 13.76
CA ILE A 88 -2.00 -1.11 14.16
C ILE A 88 -3.22 -0.49 14.85
N HIS A 89 -4.41 -0.62 14.25
CA HIS A 89 -5.65 -0.11 14.85
C HIS A 89 -5.92 -0.70 16.22
N PHE A 90 -5.73 -2.01 16.39
CA PHE A 90 -5.92 -2.69 17.67
C PHE A 90 -4.98 -2.13 18.74
N VAL A 91 -3.67 -2.05 18.46
CA VAL A 91 -2.69 -1.53 19.44
C VAL A 91 -2.95 -0.05 19.75
N THR A 92 -3.20 0.78 18.74
CA THR A 92 -3.49 2.19 18.90
C THR A 92 -4.74 2.41 19.76
N SER A 93 -5.80 1.64 19.51
CA SER A 93 -7.04 1.71 20.30
C SER A 93 -6.83 1.33 21.77
N LEU A 94 -5.96 0.37 22.07
CA LEU A 94 -5.64 0.00 23.45
C LEU A 94 -4.82 1.09 24.16
N ILE A 95 -3.92 1.76 23.45
CA ILE A 95 -3.17 2.91 23.98
C ILE A 95 -4.12 4.06 24.29
N GLU A 96 -5.03 4.39 23.38
CA GLU A 96 -6.01 5.48 23.53
C GLU A 96 -6.98 5.23 24.71
N LYS A 97 -7.31 3.97 24.97
CA LYS A 97 -8.12 3.56 26.13
C LYS A 97 -7.35 3.52 27.44
N GLY A 98 -6.02 3.72 27.40
CA GLY A 98 -5.15 3.62 28.58
C GLY A 98 -4.89 2.18 29.05
N GLU A 99 -5.17 1.19 28.21
CA GLU A 99 -4.94 -0.23 28.51
C GLU A 99 -3.50 -0.68 28.19
N LEU A 100 -2.78 0.06 27.32
CA LEU A 100 -1.36 -0.14 27.03
C LEU A 100 -0.56 1.12 27.36
N ASP A 101 0.64 0.90 27.89
CA ASP A 101 1.59 1.97 28.24
C ASP A 101 2.23 2.57 26.96
N PRO A 102 1.97 3.85 26.62
CA PRO A 102 2.52 4.49 25.44
C PRO A 102 4.05 4.64 25.47
N ALA A 103 4.70 4.46 26.63
CA ALA A 103 6.17 4.43 26.72
C ALA A 103 6.76 3.10 26.23
N LYS A 104 5.96 2.04 26.17
CA LYS A 104 6.39 0.69 25.75
C LYS A 104 5.85 0.29 24.38
N TYR A 105 4.74 0.87 23.96
CA TYR A 105 4.06 0.54 22.71
C TYR A 105 3.95 1.80 21.85
N LYS A 106 4.31 1.67 20.59
CA LYS A 106 4.28 2.81 19.66
C LYS A 106 2.83 3.15 19.27
N HIS A 107 2.43 4.37 19.53
CA HIS A 107 1.22 4.95 18.94
C HIS A 107 1.54 5.38 17.50
N THR A 108 0.98 4.69 16.52
CA THR A 108 1.28 4.94 15.11
C THR A 108 0.18 5.77 14.45
N PHE A 109 0.56 6.88 13.84
CA PHE A 109 -0.33 7.72 13.03
C PHE A 109 -0.28 7.26 11.57
N ILE A 110 -1.45 6.98 11.00
CA ILE A 110 -1.56 6.53 9.62
C ILE A 110 -2.14 7.63 8.74
N HIS A 111 -1.46 7.85 7.64
CA HIS A 111 -1.84 8.77 6.58
C HIS A 111 -1.92 8.01 5.26
N THR A 112 -2.87 8.37 4.40
CA THR A 112 -3.01 7.72 3.09
C THR A 112 -3.18 8.76 2.01
N ILE A 113 -2.38 8.63 0.95
CA ILE A 113 -2.62 9.27 -0.33
C ILE A 113 -3.09 8.18 -1.28
N ASP A 114 -4.29 8.30 -1.81
CA ASP A 114 -4.82 7.35 -2.79
C ASP A 114 -5.58 8.05 -3.92
N ALA A 115 -5.75 7.33 -5.01
CA ALA A 115 -6.56 7.72 -6.15
C ALA A 115 -7.54 6.57 -6.49
N GLU A 116 -8.21 6.01 -5.48
CA GLU A 116 -9.03 4.79 -5.60
C GLU A 116 -10.07 4.91 -6.71
N GLU A 117 -10.72 6.08 -6.84
CA GLU A 117 -11.71 6.32 -7.89
C GLU A 117 -11.11 6.22 -9.30
N GLN A 118 -9.92 6.77 -9.52
CA GLN A 118 -9.23 6.73 -10.80
C GLN A 118 -8.63 5.34 -11.07
N MET A 119 -7.99 4.77 -10.06
CA MET A 119 -7.30 3.48 -10.17
C MET A 119 -8.26 2.30 -10.33
N SER A 120 -9.46 2.35 -9.74
CA SER A 120 -10.47 1.30 -9.88
C SER A 120 -10.98 1.12 -11.31
N LYS A 121 -10.83 2.15 -12.16
CA LYS A 121 -11.19 2.13 -13.59
C LYS A 121 -10.12 1.46 -14.46
N LEU A 122 -8.93 1.23 -13.91
CA LEU A 122 -7.79 0.62 -14.61
C LEU A 122 -7.78 -0.90 -14.40
N THR A 123 -7.34 -1.61 -15.43
CA THR A 123 -7.14 -3.06 -15.39
C THR A 123 -5.67 -3.40 -15.11
N ALA A 124 -5.36 -4.66 -14.74
CA ALA A 124 -3.97 -5.08 -14.56
C ALA A 124 -3.13 -4.92 -15.83
N SER A 125 -3.73 -5.03 -17.01
CA SER A 125 -3.04 -4.78 -18.28
C SER A 125 -2.56 -3.33 -18.43
N SER A 126 -3.17 -2.37 -17.74
CA SER A 126 -2.70 -0.98 -17.75
C SER A 126 -1.28 -0.83 -17.17
N LYS A 127 -0.83 -1.76 -16.33
CA LYS A 127 0.54 -1.79 -15.79
C LYS A 127 1.61 -1.99 -16.87
N MET A 128 1.22 -2.53 -18.02
CA MET A 128 2.09 -2.73 -19.18
C MET A 128 1.93 -1.63 -20.24
N ASN A 129 1.09 -0.64 -19.98
CA ASN A 129 0.87 0.48 -20.90
C ASN A 129 2.01 1.50 -20.76
N LEU A 130 2.84 1.62 -21.80
CA LEU A 130 3.96 2.56 -21.88
C LEU A 130 3.62 3.83 -22.66
N ASP A 131 2.33 4.06 -22.98
CA ASP A 131 1.90 5.27 -23.67
C ASP A 131 2.22 6.51 -22.83
N MET A 132 2.84 7.51 -23.46
CA MET A 132 3.33 8.70 -22.77
C MET A 132 2.18 9.57 -22.20
N GLU A 133 1.04 9.62 -22.87
CA GLU A 133 -0.12 10.38 -22.40
C GLU A 133 -0.74 9.69 -21.18
N PHE A 134 -0.78 8.36 -21.19
CA PHE A 134 -1.21 7.59 -20.03
C PHE A 134 -0.27 7.79 -18.83
N LEU A 135 1.04 7.78 -19.04
CA LEU A 135 2.01 8.04 -17.98
C LEU A 135 1.90 9.46 -17.42
N LYS A 136 1.66 10.46 -18.27
CA LYS A 136 1.38 11.83 -17.84
C LYS A 136 0.08 11.92 -17.03
N TYR A 137 -0.97 11.26 -17.47
CA TYR A 137 -2.23 11.20 -16.73
C TYR A 137 -2.02 10.64 -15.31
N LEU A 138 -1.29 9.53 -15.17
CA LEU A 138 -0.97 8.97 -13.85
C LEU A 138 -0.12 9.93 -13.00
N PHE A 139 0.85 10.60 -13.61
CA PHE A 139 1.68 11.59 -12.93
C PHE A 139 0.86 12.76 -12.40
N GLU A 140 -0.01 13.35 -13.23
CA GLU A 140 -0.85 14.47 -12.81
C GLU A 140 -1.87 14.04 -11.74
N THR A 141 -2.46 12.85 -11.87
CA THR A 141 -3.33 12.27 -10.84
C THR A 141 -2.60 12.16 -9.50
N GLY A 142 -1.38 11.63 -9.50
CA GLY A 142 -0.57 11.51 -8.29
C GLY A 142 -0.23 12.88 -7.67
N ARG A 143 0.11 13.87 -8.49
CA ARG A 143 0.38 15.24 -8.03
C ARG A 143 -0.85 15.91 -7.43
N GLU A 144 -2.00 15.75 -8.06
CA GLU A 144 -3.28 16.27 -7.55
C GLU A 144 -3.59 15.68 -6.18
N LYS A 145 -3.56 14.35 -6.03
CA LYS A 145 -3.84 13.68 -4.76
C LYS A 145 -2.83 14.01 -3.66
N ALA A 146 -1.56 14.14 -4.01
CA ALA A 146 -0.55 14.63 -3.06
C ALA A 146 -0.80 16.09 -2.65
N GLY A 147 -1.20 16.95 -3.60
CA GLY A 147 -1.56 18.35 -3.30
C GLY A 147 -2.78 18.45 -2.38
N GLU A 148 -3.84 17.65 -2.62
CA GLU A 148 -5.01 17.57 -1.75
C GLU A 148 -4.62 17.15 -0.33
N PHE A 149 -3.79 16.11 -0.21
CA PHE A 149 -3.29 15.64 1.08
C PHE A 149 -2.51 16.74 1.82
N LEU A 150 -1.57 17.38 1.16
CA LEU A 150 -0.77 18.44 1.76
C LEU A 150 -1.63 19.65 2.19
N ALA A 151 -2.62 20.01 1.40
CA ALA A 151 -3.50 21.13 1.73
C ALA A 151 -4.41 20.85 2.95
N ASN A 152 -4.84 19.59 3.13
CA ASN A 152 -5.84 19.26 4.13
C ASN A 152 -5.26 18.57 5.38
N HIS A 153 -4.11 17.90 5.27
CA HIS A 153 -3.60 16.97 6.28
C HIS A 153 -2.12 17.19 6.65
N TYR A 154 -1.44 18.20 6.09
CA TYR A 154 -0.05 18.45 6.44
C TYR A 154 0.13 18.68 7.95
N ASP A 155 -0.78 19.43 8.56
CA ASP A 155 -0.73 19.75 9.99
C ASP A 155 -1.15 18.58 10.91
N ASP A 156 -1.67 17.49 10.36
CA ASP A 156 -1.98 16.28 11.10
C ASP A 156 -0.73 15.44 11.37
N ILE A 157 0.31 15.57 10.53
CA ILE A 157 1.58 14.83 10.66
C ILE A 157 2.23 15.15 12.01
N GLY A 158 2.62 14.11 12.74
CA GLY A 158 3.17 14.21 14.09
C GLY A 158 2.16 14.50 15.19
N ARG A 159 0.86 14.53 14.88
CA ARG A 159 -0.19 14.87 15.84
C ARG A 159 -1.32 13.84 15.92
N LYS A 160 -1.80 13.37 14.78
CA LYS A 160 -2.90 12.40 14.68
C LYS A 160 -2.94 11.75 13.31
N SER A 161 -3.58 10.58 13.22
CA SER A 161 -3.89 9.97 11.92
C SER A 161 -4.80 10.87 11.08
N SER A 162 -4.50 11.04 9.80
CA SER A 162 -5.43 11.64 8.83
C SER A 162 -6.37 10.60 8.19
N THR A 163 -6.07 9.33 8.37
CA THR A 163 -6.87 8.21 7.84
C THR A 163 -7.67 7.57 8.96
N ASP A 164 -9.00 7.50 8.79
CA ASP A 164 -9.84 6.65 9.62
C ASP A 164 -9.65 5.19 9.22
N LEU A 165 -8.92 4.45 10.06
CA LEU A 165 -8.59 3.05 9.79
C LEU A 165 -9.82 2.16 9.80
N ALA A 166 -10.78 2.42 10.67
CA ALA A 166 -11.97 1.61 10.77
C ALA A 166 -12.87 1.78 9.54
N ALA A 167 -13.08 3.00 9.11
CA ALA A 167 -13.91 3.30 7.94
C ALA A 167 -13.27 2.84 6.62
N LYS A 168 -11.91 2.89 6.52
CA LYS A 168 -11.21 2.56 5.28
C LYS A 168 -10.91 1.08 5.12
N PHE A 169 -10.59 0.36 6.22
CA PHE A 169 -10.01 -0.99 6.14
C PHE A 169 -10.87 -2.08 6.81
N PHE A 170 -11.99 -1.72 7.44
CA PHE A 170 -12.87 -2.66 8.14
C PHE A 170 -14.33 -2.48 7.74
#